data_21e425312121dcaccc8d4b0c1b9c0167
#
_entry.id   21e425312121dcaccc8d4b0c1b9c0167
#
_cell.length_a   1.000
_cell.length_b   1.000
_cell.length_c   1.000
_cell.angle_alpha   90.00
_cell.angle_beta   90.00
_cell.angle_gamma   90.00
#
_symmetry.space_group_name_H-M   'P 1'
#
loop_
_entity.id
_entity.type
_entity.pdbx_description
1 polymer ?
#
loop_
_entity_poly.entity_id
_entity_poly.type
_entity_poly.pdbx_seq_one_letter_code
_entity_poly.pdbx_strand_id
1 'polypeptide(L)'
;MTTNTNPLDELNELYCELTWKMRDVEIPVKDKDTTALSNRPYGELLDAGTVVRFNNHTYFYSCPFGMMDLEGAWTDEESVSYSVHEFLCKMIDDEGCVEVLLEG
;
A
#
# COMPACT_ATOMS: atom_id res chain seq x y z
N MET A 1 -17.02 31.65 11.43
CA MET A 1 -17.52 30.44 11.83
C MET A 1 -16.68 29.80 12.90
N THR A 2 -17.23 29.36 13.85
CA THR A 2 -16.49 28.64 14.76
C THR A 2 -16.65 27.23 14.53
N THR A 3 -15.61 26.59 14.58
CA THR A 3 -15.71 25.23 14.58
C THR A 3 -15.64 24.80 15.98
N ASN A 4 -16.56 24.09 16.38
CA ASN A 4 -16.46 23.41 17.63
C ASN A 4 -15.73 22.11 17.47
N THR A 5 -14.90 22.04 16.45
CA THR A 5 -14.18 20.81 16.15
C THR A 5 -13.04 20.63 17.12
N ASN A 6 -13.01 19.50 17.77
CA ASN A 6 -11.92 19.11 18.63
C ASN A 6 -10.68 18.87 17.76
N PRO A 7 -9.49 19.31 18.16
CA PRO A 7 -8.26 19.04 17.38
C PRO A 7 -8.04 17.59 17.05
N LEU A 8 -8.49 16.66 17.89
CA LEU A 8 -8.38 15.25 17.61
C LEU A 8 -9.29 14.84 16.46
N ASP A 9 -10.47 15.44 16.33
CA ASP A 9 -11.38 15.16 15.25
C ASP A 9 -10.83 15.64 13.92
N GLU A 10 -10.18 16.80 13.91
CA GLU A 10 -9.52 17.31 12.72
C GLU A 10 -8.39 16.40 12.27
N LEU A 11 -7.58 15.93 13.20
CA LEU A 11 -6.50 15.00 12.88
C LEU A 11 -7.03 13.68 12.34
N ASN A 12 -8.13 13.19 12.90
CA ASN A 12 -8.75 11.95 12.42
C ASN A 12 -9.29 12.11 11.00
N GLU A 13 -9.93 13.24 10.71
CA GLU A 13 -10.44 13.51 9.37
C GLU A 13 -9.31 13.58 8.35
N LEU A 14 -8.22 14.29 8.68
CA LEU A 14 -7.06 14.37 7.81
C LEU A 14 -6.42 13.01 7.60
N TYR A 15 -6.31 12.23 8.66
CA TYR A 15 -5.74 10.89 8.58
C TYR A 15 -6.57 10.00 7.67
N CYS A 16 -7.89 9.99 7.83
CA CYS A 16 -8.77 9.20 6.98
C CYS A 16 -8.69 9.63 5.52
N GLU A 17 -8.66 10.94 5.27
CA GLU A 17 -8.56 11.47 3.93
C GLU A 17 -7.24 11.06 3.26
N LEU A 18 -6.13 11.18 3.97
CA LEU A 18 -4.83 10.77 3.46
C LEU A 18 -4.78 9.26 3.22
N THR A 19 -5.39 8.49 4.10
CA THR A 19 -5.43 7.04 3.98
C THR A 19 -6.17 6.61 2.71
N TRP A 20 -7.32 7.23 2.43
CA TRP A 20 -8.07 6.94 1.22
C TRP A 20 -7.31 7.37 -0.03
N LYS A 21 -6.61 8.49 0.03
CA LYS A 21 -5.83 8.97 -1.10
C LYS A 21 -4.67 8.04 -1.45
N MET A 22 -4.16 7.30 -0.49
CA MET A 22 -3.09 6.33 -0.77
C MET A 22 -3.52 5.28 -1.78
N ARG A 23 -4.79 4.93 -1.82
CA ARG A 23 -5.29 3.95 -2.78
C ARG A 23 -5.22 4.46 -4.22
N ASP A 24 -5.30 5.78 -4.40
CA ASP A 24 -5.28 6.39 -5.71
C ASP A 24 -3.88 6.76 -6.20
N VAL A 25 -2.87 6.59 -5.36
CA VAL A 25 -1.49 6.86 -5.76
C VAL A 25 -1.07 5.84 -6.80
N GLU A 26 -0.67 6.32 -7.97
CA GLU A 26 -0.20 5.44 -9.03
C GLU A 26 1.24 5.07 -8.80
N ILE A 27 1.53 3.79 -8.91
CA ILE A 27 2.89 3.27 -8.77
C ILE A 27 3.26 2.49 -10.03
N PRO A 28 4.54 2.51 -10.44
CA PRO A 28 4.97 1.72 -11.58
C PRO A 28 4.98 0.24 -11.21
N VAL A 29 4.23 -0.55 -11.98
CA VAL A 29 4.05 -1.97 -11.72
C VAL A 29 4.41 -2.75 -12.96
N LYS A 30 5.12 -3.85 -12.77
CA LYS A 30 5.45 -4.79 -13.82
C LYS A 30 4.75 -6.11 -13.49
N ASP A 31 4.01 -6.63 -14.44
CA ASP A 31 3.41 -7.95 -14.28
C ASP A 31 4.45 -9.04 -14.52
N LYS A 32 4.27 -10.18 -13.88
CA LYS A 32 5.22 -11.28 -13.91
C LYS A 32 5.61 -11.72 -15.32
N ASP A 33 4.65 -11.75 -16.23
CA ASP A 33 4.86 -12.28 -17.59
C ASP A 33 5.10 -11.20 -18.63
N THR A 34 5.30 -9.94 -18.22
CA THR A 34 5.54 -8.86 -19.18
C THR A 34 6.80 -8.10 -18.83
N THR A 35 7.39 -7.45 -19.83
CA THR A 35 8.50 -6.54 -19.61
C THR A 35 8.04 -5.10 -19.60
N ALA A 36 6.76 -4.85 -19.90
CA ALA A 36 6.22 -3.51 -19.93
C ALA A 36 5.82 -3.05 -18.53
N LEU A 37 6.14 -1.79 -18.23
CA LEU A 37 5.69 -1.17 -16.99
C LEU A 37 4.37 -0.48 -17.24
N SER A 38 3.48 -0.55 -16.26
CA SER A 38 2.24 0.21 -16.28
C SER A 38 2.08 0.88 -14.93
N ASN A 39 1.34 1.99 -14.90
CA ASN A 39 1.01 2.63 -13.64
C ASN A 39 -0.31 2.07 -13.15
N ARG A 40 -0.33 1.60 -11.93
CA ARG A 40 -1.54 1.05 -11.31
C ARG A 40 -1.78 1.76 -9.98
N PRO A 41 -3.05 2.00 -9.62
CA PRO A 41 -3.35 2.55 -8.29
C PRO A 41 -2.89 1.59 -7.20
N TYR A 42 -2.30 2.12 -6.16
CA TYR A 42 -1.80 1.30 -5.06
C TYR A 42 -2.89 0.41 -4.47
N GLY A 43 -4.12 0.90 -4.42
CA GLY A 43 -5.24 0.12 -3.90
C GLY A 43 -5.48 -1.20 -4.61
N GLU A 44 -5.08 -1.32 -5.87
CA GLU A 44 -5.23 -2.58 -6.61
C GLU A 44 -4.30 -3.68 -6.08
N LEU A 45 -3.24 -3.31 -5.39
CA LEU A 45 -2.31 -4.28 -4.80
C LEU A 45 -2.72 -4.71 -3.40
N LEU A 46 -3.72 -4.06 -2.82
CA LEU A 46 -4.13 -4.29 -1.44
C LEU A 46 -5.21 -5.37 -1.36
N ASP A 47 -4.89 -6.55 -1.87
CA ASP A 47 -5.74 -7.73 -1.78
C ASP A 47 -5.00 -8.82 -1.03
N ALA A 48 -5.66 -9.45 -0.07
CA ALA A 48 -5.03 -10.50 0.73
C ALA A 48 -4.51 -11.62 -0.18
N GLY A 49 -3.26 -11.99 0.01
CA GLY A 49 -2.60 -12.99 -0.82
C GLY A 49 -1.76 -12.44 -1.95
N THR A 50 -1.78 -11.12 -2.18
CA THR A 50 -0.93 -10.50 -3.20
C THR A 50 0.53 -10.62 -2.79
N VAL A 51 1.37 -11.06 -3.72
CA VAL A 51 2.81 -11.18 -3.51
C VAL A 51 3.52 -10.34 -4.56
N VAL A 52 4.41 -9.48 -4.11
CA VAL A 52 5.17 -8.60 -5.02
C VAL A 52 6.66 -8.68 -4.68
N ARG A 53 7.47 -8.34 -5.68
CA ARG A 53 8.91 -8.17 -5.47
C ARG A 53 9.27 -6.71 -5.62
N PHE A 54 10.04 -6.20 -4.67
CA PHE A 54 10.52 -4.83 -4.70
C PHE A 54 11.92 -4.78 -4.09
N ASN A 55 12.88 -4.18 -4.78
CA ASN A 55 14.29 -4.07 -4.34
C ASN A 55 14.89 -5.41 -3.92
N ASN A 56 14.64 -6.45 -4.71
CA ASN A 56 15.13 -7.82 -4.46
C ASN A 56 14.56 -8.47 -3.21
N HIS A 57 13.53 -7.90 -2.63
CA HIS A 57 12.80 -8.48 -1.52
C HIS A 57 11.39 -8.85 -1.95
N THR A 58 10.89 -9.94 -1.43
CA THR A 58 9.53 -10.40 -1.71
C THR A 58 8.63 -10.00 -0.56
N TYR A 59 7.52 -9.36 -0.88
CA TYR A 59 6.55 -8.90 0.12
C TYR A 59 5.21 -9.57 -0.10
N PHE A 60 4.58 -9.94 0.98
CA PHE A 60 3.28 -10.59 0.98
C PHE A 60 2.29 -9.69 1.71
N TYR A 61 1.17 -9.39 1.07
CA TYR A 61 0.13 -8.58 1.68
C TYR A 61 -0.85 -9.47 2.43
N SER A 62 -1.14 -9.12 3.68
CA SER A 62 -2.15 -9.80 4.47
C SER A 62 -3.07 -8.78 5.11
N CYS A 63 -4.35 -9.11 5.15
CA CYS A 63 -5.34 -8.27 5.78
C CYS A 63 -6.24 -9.18 6.63
N PRO A 64 -6.29 -8.98 7.95
CA PRO A 64 -7.13 -9.81 8.80
C PRO A 64 -8.61 -9.70 8.40
N PHE A 65 -9.32 -10.77 8.58
CA PHE A 65 -10.73 -10.81 8.26
C PHE A 65 -11.50 -9.73 9.03
N GLY A 66 -12.34 -9.00 8.32
CA GLY A 66 -13.12 -7.93 8.93
C GLY A 66 -12.42 -6.58 8.99
N MET A 67 -11.16 -6.52 8.60
CA MET A 67 -10.41 -5.26 8.54
C MET A 67 -10.47 -4.67 7.15
N MET A 68 -10.30 -3.35 7.07
CA MET A 68 -10.23 -2.68 5.78
C MET A 68 -8.87 -2.94 5.14
N ASP A 69 -8.83 -2.94 3.81
CA ASP A 69 -7.59 -3.21 3.08
C ASP A 69 -6.45 -2.25 3.45
N LEU A 70 -6.76 -1.02 3.84
CA LEU A 70 -5.74 -0.06 4.29
C LEU A 70 -5.20 -0.35 5.68
N GLU A 71 -5.80 -1.28 6.40
CA GLU A 71 -5.36 -1.69 7.74
C GLU A 71 -4.52 -2.97 7.72
N GLY A 72 -4.29 -3.53 6.54
CA GLY A 72 -3.45 -4.70 6.38
C GLY A 72 -1.97 -4.38 6.51
N ALA A 73 -1.14 -5.37 6.24
CA ALA A 73 0.30 -5.22 6.35
C ALA A 73 1.03 -6.00 5.26
N TRP A 74 2.18 -5.49 4.89
CA TRP A 74 3.12 -6.18 4.01
C TRP A 74 4.20 -6.83 4.86
N THR A 75 4.50 -8.07 4.58
CA THR A 75 5.54 -8.81 5.32
C THR A 75 6.56 -9.32 4.32
N ASP A 76 7.85 -9.09 4.62
CA ASP A 76 8.92 -9.57 3.76
C ASP A 76 9.33 -11.00 4.08
N GLU A 77 10.32 -11.53 3.34
CA GLU A 77 10.78 -12.89 3.54
C GLU A 77 11.45 -13.12 4.89
N GLU A 78 11.84 -12.05 5.57
CA GLU A 78 12.45 -12.13 6.90
C GLU A 78 11.41 -11.96 8.01
N SER A 79 10.13 -11.94 7.66
CA SER A 79 9.01 -11.75 8.57
C SER A 79 8.94 -10.36 9.19
N VAL A 80 9.56 -9.37 8.56
CA VAL A 80 9.43 -7.98 8.98
C VAL A 80 8.16 -7.41 8.37
N SER A 81 7.31 -6.83 9.21
CA SER A 81 6.04 -6.27 8.78
C SER A 81 6.11 -4.77 8.56
N TYR A 82 5.47 -4.31 7.51
CA TYR A 82 5.36 -2.90 7.17
C TYR A 82 3.88 -2.56 7.01
N SER A 83 3.47 -1.40 7.53
CA SER A 83 2.10 -0.96 7.31
C SER A 83 1.92 -0.59 5.84
N VAL A 84 0.66 -0.45 5.42
CA VAL A 84 0.33 -0.03 4.06
C VAL A 84 1.02 1.31 3.73
N HIS A 85 0.99 2.24 4.67
CA HIS A 85 1.61 3.55 4.51
C HIS A 85 3.14 3.44 4.42
N GLU A 86 3.75 2.67 5.29
CA GLU A 86 5.21 2.49 5.30
C GLU A 86 5.72 1.88 4.00
N PHE A 87 5.02 0.89 3.48
CA PHE A 87 5.41 0.24 2.24
C PHE A 87 5.28 1.20 1.05
N LEU A 88 4.22 2.00 1.02
CA LEU A 88 4.04 2.99 -0.03
C LEU A 88 5.17 4.02 -0.01
N CYS A 89 5.52 4.53 1.18
CA CYS A 89 6.62 5.47 1.33
C CYS A 89 7.94 4.86 0.85
N LYS A 90 8.17 3.59 1.15
CA LYS A 90 9.36 2.89 0.72
C LYS A 90 9.44 2.80 -0.80
N MET A 91 8.34 2.51 -1.47
CA MET A 91 8.29 2.45 -2.92
C MET A 91 8.57 3.81 -3.56
N ILE A 92 8.02 4.87 -2.99
CA ILE A 92 8.22 6.23 -3.50
C ILE A 92 9.67 6.69 -3.27
N ASP A 93 10.20 6.46 -2.09
CA ASP A 93 11.56 6.91 -1.73
C ASP A 93 12.62 6.20 -2.55
N ASP A 94 12.43 4.92 -2.83
CA ASP A 94 13.41 4.13 -3.57
C ASP A 94 13.24 4.24 -5.08
N GLU A 95 12.18 4.90 -5.55
CA GLU A 95 11.90 5.11 -6.97
C GLU A 95 11.96 3.84 -7.81
N GLY A 96 11.65 2.70 -7.20
CA GLY A 96 11.68 1.43 -7.88
C GLY A 96 10.31 1.03 -8.43
N CYS A 97 10.29 0.02 -9.27
CA CYS A 97 9.04 -0.55 -9.72
C CYS A 97 8.74 -1.82 -8.92
N VAL A 98 7.46 -2.13 -8.79
CA VAL A 98 6.99 -3.32 -8.10
C VAL A 98 6.66 -4.38 -9.13
N GLU A 99 7.15 -5.59 -8.94
CA GLU A 99 6.81 -6.72 -9.80
C GLU A 99 5.77 -7.57 -9.09
N VAL A 100 4.60 -7.75 -9.71
CA VAL A 100 3.53 -8.58 -9.13
C VAL A 100 3.82 -10.03 -9.46
N LEU A 101 4.05 -10.84 -8.43
CA LEU A 101 4.34 -12.26 -8.58
C LEU A 101 3.07 -13.11 -8.48
N LEU A 102 2.14 -12.69 -7.65
CA LEU A 102 0.87 -13.39 -7.45
C LEU A 102 -0.19 -12.36 -7.08
N GLU A 103 -1.33 -12.42 -7.74
CA GLU A 103 -2.46 -11.56 -7.41
C GLU A 103 -3.38 -12.27 -6.43
N GLY A 104 -3.78 -11.54 -5.39
CA GLY A 104 -4.68 -12.08 -4.38
C GLY A 104 -6.13 -12.17 -4.80
#